data_6989c9e56ccaa8bf13beb02b83911b1c
#
_entry.id   6989c9e56ccaa8bf13beb02b83911b1c
#
_cell.length_a   1.000
_cell.length_b   1.000
_cell.length_c   1.000
_cell.angle_alpha   90.00
_cell.angle_beta   90.00
_cell.angle_gamma   90.00
#
_symmetry.space_group_name_H-M   'P 1'
#
loop_
_entity.id
_entity.type
_entity.pdbx_description
1 polymer ?
#
loop_
_entity_poly.entity_id
_entity_poly.type
_entity_poly.pdbx_seq_one_letter_code
_entity_poly.pdbx_strand_id
1 'polypeptide(L)'
;MKLLTKWKILSKLPGGRWMFARLLGFFVPYTGTIGAKVVSLRPGHAKATLQDRRAVRNHLGSVHALALGNLGEMTLGLAMTALQPKNGRFIPVRLELDYVKKARGLLTCEVNLPYVDWP
;
A
#
# COMPACT_ATOMS: atom_id res chain seq x y z
N MET A 1 -3.42 -10.56 16.07
CA MET A 1 -2.94 -11.26 14.86
C MET A 1 -2.09 -10.30 14.04
N LYS A 2 -0.90 -10.72 13.67
CA LYS A 2 0.04 -9.89 12.90
C LYS A 2 -0.47 -9.69 11.47
N LEU A 3 -0.10 -8.54 10.89
CA LEU A 3 -0.47 -8.18 9.52
C LEU A 3 -0.14 -9.29 8.51
N LEU A 4 1.08 -9.80 8.55
CA LEU A 4 1.54 -10.82 7.61
C LEU A 4 0.75 -12.12 7.75
N THR A 5 0.38 -12.51 8.98
CA THR A 5 -0.45 -13.69 9.22
C THR A 5 -1.84 -13.51 8.61
N LYS A 6 -2.46 -12.36 8.81
CA LYS A 6 -3.75 -12.03 8.19
C LYS A 6 -3.67 -12.10 6.67
N TRP A 7 -2.61 -11.56 6.09
CA TRP A 7 -2.39 -11.62 4.65
C TRP A 7 -2.24 -13.06 4.16
N LYS A 8 -1.42 -13.86 4.83
CA LYS A 8 -1.19 -15.26 4.44
C LYS A 8 -2.47 -16.10 4.45
N ILE A 9 -3.35 -15.85 5.42
CA ILE A 9 -4.63 -16.55 5.52
C ILE A 9 -5.59 -16.05 4.44
N LEU A 10 -5.83 -14.74 4.40
CA LEU A 10 -6.84 -14.16 3.52
C LEU A 10 -6.48 -14.26 2.04
N SER A 11 -5.21 -14.12 1.69
CA SER A 11 -4.80 -14.15 0.27
C SER A 11 -5.04 -15.50 -0.40
N LYS A 12 -5.18 -16.57 0.36
CA LYS A 12 -5.47 -17.91 -0.15
C LYS A 12 -6.96 -18.20 -0.33
N LEU A 13 -7.83 -17.33 0.19
CA LEU A 13 -9.28 -17.52 0.14
C LEU A 13 -9.89 -16.75 -1.04
N PRO A 14 -11.00 -17.25 -1.63
CA PRO A 14 -11.74 -16.49 -2.62
C PRO A 14 -12.21 -15.16 -2.03
N GLY A 15 -11.90 -14.04 -2.72
CA GLY A 15 -12.22 -12.70 -2.22
C GLY A 15 -11.42 -12.25 -1.02
N GLY A 16 -10.44 -13.02 -0.59
CA GLY A 16 -9.65 -12.71 0.61
C GLY A 16 -8.77 -11.47 0.46
N ARG A 17 -8.25 -11.22 -0.73
CA ARG A 17 -7.50 -9.99 -1.01
C ARG A 17 -8.36 -8.75 -0.88
N TRP A 18 -9.59 -8.83 -1.37
CA TRP A 18 -10.58 -7.76 -1.20
C TRP A 18 -10.87 -7.51 0.28
N MET A 19 -11.11 -8.58 1.04
CA MET A 19 -11.35 -8.48 2.48
C MET A 19 -10.14 -7.87 3.20
N PHE A 20 -8.92 -8.27 2.87
CA PHE A 20 -7.71 -7.70 3.44
C PHE A 20 -7.62 -6.19 3.20
N ALA A 21 -7.89 -5.75 1.97
CA ALA A 21 -7.90 -4.33 1.63
C ALA A 21 -8.96 -3.56 2.42
N ARG A 22 -10.14 -4.15 2.59
CA ARG A 22 -11.23 -3.54 3.37
C ARG A 22 -10.86 -3.41 4.85
N LEU A 23 -10.28 -4.45 5.43
CA LEU A 23 -9.82 -4.41 6.81
C LEU A 23 -8.69 -3.40 7.00
N LEU A 24 -7.76 -3.35 6.07
CA LEU A 24 -6.68 -2.37 6.11
C LEU A 24 -7.24 -0.95 6.09
N GLY A 25 -8.20 -0.67 5.22
CA GLY A 25 -8.87 0.63 5.14
C GLY A 25 -9.66 0.97 6.40
N PHE A 26 -10.20 -0.02 7.09
CA PHE A 26 -10.88 0.19 8.36
C PHE A 26 -9.91 0.62 9.47
N PHE A 27 -8.74 -0.03 9.56
CA PHE A 27 -7.74 0.28 10.59
C PHE A 27 -6.89 1.50 10.24
N VAL A 28 -6.74 1.83 8.97
CA VAL A 28 -5.99 2.99 8.48
C VAL A 28 -6.90 3.79 7.54
N PRO A 29 -7.83 4.58 8.09
CA PRO A 29 -8.92 5.17 7.29
C PRO A 29 -8.48 5.99 6.10
N TYR A 30 -7.48 6.85 6.27
CA TYR A 30 -7.01 7.69 5.17
C TYR A 30 -6.44 6.85 4.02
N THR A 31 -5.63 5.86 4.34
CA THR A 31 -5.08 4.91 3.36
C THR A 31 -6.18 4.21 2.59
N GLY A 32 -7.26 3.85 3.27
CA GLY A 32 -8.40 3.17 2.64
C GLY A 32 -9.18 4.03 1.65
N THR A 33 -9.02 5.36 1.66
CA THR A 33 -9.81 6.25 0.81
C THR A 33 -9.55 6.06 -0.68
N ILE A 34 -8.37 5.60 -1.08
CA ILE A 34 -8.06 5.40 -2.50
C ILE A 34 -8.55 4.07 -3.05
N GLY A 35 -8.93 3.12 -2.19
CA GLY A 35 -9.43 1.81 -2.63
C GLY A 35 -8.38 0.94 -3.30
N ALA A 36 -7.12 1.05 -2.90
CA ALA A 36 -6.04 0.25 -3.45
C ALA A 36 -6.17 -1.22 -3.04
N LYS A 37 -5.65 -2.11 -3.87
CA LYS A 37 -5.67 -3.55 -3.65
C LYS A 37 -4.25 -4.06 -3.42
N VAL A 38 -4.04 -4.81 -2.35
CA VAL A 38 -2.75 -5.46 -2.11
C VAL A 38 -2.68 -6.75 -2.91
N VAL A 39 -1.62 -6.90 -3.68
CA VAL A 39 -1.41 -8.03 -4.58
C VAL A 39 -0.40 -9.03 -4.00
N SER A 40 0.64 -8.52 -3.34
CA SER A 40 1.70 -9.34 -2.76
C SER A 40 2.23 -8.66 -1.50
N LEU A 41 2.55 -9.47 -0.50
CA LEU A 41 3.10 -8.99 0.76
C LEU A 41 3.98 -10.07 1.39
N ARG A 42 5.22 -9.69 1.70
CA ARG A 42 6.17 -10.51 2.47
C ARG A 42 7.16 -9.57 3.16
N PRO A 43 7.95 -10.03 4.12
CA PRO A 43 8.88 -9.14 4.80
C PRO A 43 9.76 -8.35 3.83
N GLY A 44 9.72 -7.03 3.93
CA GLY A 44 10.51 -6.13 3.08
C GLY A 44 9.99 -5.97 1.65
N HIS A 45 8.86 -6.58 1.30
CA HIS A 45 8.28 -6.47 -0.04
C HIS A 45 6.78 -6.30 0.02
N ALA A 46 6.26 -5.37 -0.77
CA ALA A 46 4.83 -5.24 -0.99
C ALA A 46 4.56 -4.78 -2.41
N LYS A 47 3.42 -5.22 -2.93
CA LYS A 47 2.94 -4.81 -4.25
C LYS A 47 1.44 -4.53 -4.14
N ALA A 48 1.04 -3.36 -4.62
CA ALA A 48 -0.36 -2.95 -4.59
C ALA A 48 -0.76 -2.32 -5.93
N THR A 49 -2.04 -2.40 -6.23
CA THR A 49 -2.59 -1.80 -7.45
C THR A 49 -3.66 -0.77 -7.09
N LEU A 50 -3.78 0.23 -7.95
CA LEU A 50 -4.81 1.25 -7.86
C LEU A 50 -5.50 1.36 -9.21
N GLN A 51 -6.81 1.13 -9.21
CA GLN A 51 -7.61 1.28 -10.41
C GLN A 51 -7.86 2.77 -10.68
N ASP A 52 -7.62 3.19 -11.92
CA ASP A 52 -7.98 4.52 -12.38
C ASP A 52 -9.50 4.64 -12.40
N ARG A 53 -10.05 5.47 -11.53
CA ARG A 53 -11.48 5.72 -11.42
C ARG A 53 -11.72 7.15 -10.98
N ARG A 54 -12.93 7.65 -11.19
CA ARG A 54 -13.25 9.05 -10.94
C ARG A 54 -12.84 9.54 -9.53
N ALA A 55 -13.05 8.72 -8.51
CA ALA A 55 -12.79 9.11 -7.12
C ALA A 55 -11.31 9.41 -6.82
N VAL A 56 -10.38 8.94 -7.66
CA VAL A 56 -8.94 9.17 -7.47
C VAL A 56 -8.33 10.04 -8.56
N ARG A 57 -9.17 10.63 -9.44
CA ARG A 57 -8.70 11.50 -10.53
C ARG A 57 -8.61 12.95 -10.12
N ASN A 58 -7.70 13.66 -10.78
CA ASN A 58 -7.62 15.11 -10.71
C ASN A 58 -8.50 15.75 -11.81
N HIS A 59 -8.46 17.08 -11.89
CA HIS A 59 -9.23 17.84 -12.88
C HIS A 59 -8.73 17.67 -14.33
N LEU A 60 -7.56 17.06 -14.52
CA LEU A 60 -6.98 16.79 -15.84
C LEU A 60 -7.29 15.37 -16.34
N GLY A 61 -8.10 14.62 -15.62
CA GLY A 61 -8.48 13.26 -16.01
C GLY A 61 -7.39 12.21 -15.80
N SER A 62 -6.38 12.49 -15.01
CA SER A 62 -5.36 11.53 -14.60
C SER A 62 -5.48 11.24 -13.11
N VAL A 63 -4.82 10.19 -12.63
CA VAL A 63 -4.83 9.85 -11.21
C VAL A 63 -4.12 10.97 -10.43
N HIS A 64 -4.75 11.42 -9.37
CA HIS A 64 -4.30 12.56 -8.57
C HIS A 64 -2.94 12.27 -7.94
N ALA A 65 -2.09 13.29 -7.93
CA ALA A 65 -0.76 13.22 -7.34
C ALA A 65 -0.78 12.71 -5.89
N LEU A 66 -1.75 13.16 -5.09
CA LEU A 66 -1.88 12.72 -3.70
C LEU A 66 -2.38 11.28 -3.57
N ALA A 67 -3.16 10.78 -4.54
CA ALA A 67 -3.53 9.38 -4.58
C ALA A 67 -2.31 8.50 -4.85
N LEU A 68 -1.42 8.95 -5.74
CA LEU A 68 -0.14 8.27 -5.99
C LEU A 68 0.74 8.26 -4.74
N GLY A 69 0.79 9.39 -4.03
CA GLY A 69 1.51 9.50 -2.76
C GLY A 69 0.96 8.55 -1.70
N ASN A 70 -0.36 8.48 -1.58
CA ASN A 70 -1.03 7.55 -0.67
C ASN A 70 -0.70 6.10 -1.03
N LEU A 71 -0.75 5.75 -2.32
CA LEU A 71 -0.42 4.41 -2.79
C LEU A 71 1.02 4.03 -2.46
N GLY A 72 1.96 4.93 -2.70
CA GLY A 72 3.37 4.72 -2.39
C GLY A 72 3.62 4.56 -0.90
N GLU A 73 3.06 5.45 -0.09
CA GLU A 73 3.20 5.41 1.38
C GLU A 73 2.57 4.13 1.95
N MET A 74 1.39 3.76 1.49
CA MET A 74 0.72 2.54 1.92
C MET A 74 1.57 1.30 1.60
N THR A 75 2.06 1.21 0.38
CA THR A 75 2.84 0.05 -0.07
C THR A 75 4.15 -0.06 0.71
N LEU A 76 4.83 1.07 0.91
CA LEU A 76 6.04 1.14 1.73
C LEU A 76 5.73 0.74 3.18
N GLY A 77 4.67 1.28 3.75
CA GLY A 77 4.24 0.98 5.11
C GLY A 77 3.94 -0.50 5.33
N LEU A 78 3.31 -1.14 4.35
CA LEU A 78 3.03 -2.59 4.40
C LEU A 78 4.33 -3.40 4.40
N ALA A 79 5.26 -3.06 3.51
CA ALA A 79 6.55 -3.75 3.42
C ALA A 79 7.35 -3.60 4.73
N MET A 80 7.35 -2.40 5.31
CA MET A 80 8.00 -2.12 6.58
C MET A 80 7.33 -2.86 7.74
N THR A 81 6.01 -2.82 7.81
CA THR A 81 5.26 -3.50 8.88
C THR A 81 5.47 -5.01 8.85
N ALA A 82 5.53 -5.59 7.65
CA ALA A 82 5.79 -7.03 7.49
C ALA A 82 7.22 -7.41 7.91
N LEU A 83 8.15 -6.46 7.87
CA LEU A 83 9.56 -6.66 8.19
C LEU A 83 9.88 -6.36 9.66
N GLN A 84 9.16 -5.41 10.28
CA GLN A 84 9.50 -4.91 11.61
C GLN A 84 9.44 -6.00 12.69
N PRO A 85 10.31 -5.91 13.73
CA PRO A 85 10.24 -6.83 14.85
C PRO A 85 8.96 -6.64 15.65
N LYS A 86 8.63 -7.63 16.48
CA LYS A 86 7.35 -7.66 17.25
C LYS A 86 7.05 -6.37 18.01
N ASN A 87 8.07 -5.73 18.59
CA ASN A 87 7.94 -4.50 19.36
C ASN A 87 8.36 -3.27 18.53
N GLY A 88 8.66 -3.44 17.25
CA GLY A 88 9.09 -2.36 16.38
C GLY A 88 7.91 -1.48 15.97
N ARG A 89 8.18 -0.18 15.87
CA ARG A 89 7.25 0.80 15.33
C ARG A 89 8.02 1.77 14.45
N PHE A 90 7.35 2.34 13.48
CA PHE A 90 7.94 3.40 12.65
C PHE A 90 6.92 4.50 12.39
N ILE A 91 7.42 5.70 12.19
CA ILE A 91 6.63 6.87 11.80
C ILE A 91 7.35 7.52 10.63
N PRO A 92 6.70 7.76 9.50
CA PRO A 92 7.30 8.50 8.40
C PRO A 92 7.65 9.92 8.84
N VAL A 93 8.87 10.34 8.59
CA VAL A 93 9.32 11.72 8.87
C VAL A 93 9.49 12.54 7.60
N ARG A 94 9.53 11.88 6.45
CA ARG A 94 9.70 12.53 5.16
C ARG A 94 9.21 11.62 4.04
N LEU A 95 8.54 12.21 3.05
CA LEU A 95 8.10 11.52 1.85
C LEU A 95 8.51 12.36 0.65
N GLU A 96 9.26 11.79 -0.27
CA GLU A 96 9.64 12.42 -1.53
C GLU A 96 9.00 11.69 -2.70
N LEU A 97 8.41 12.44 -3.61
CA LEU A 97 7.71 11.90 -4.77
C LEU A 97 8.15 12.63 -6.04
N ASP A 98 8.57 11.88 -7.04
CA ASP A 98 8.88 12.42 -8.37
C ASP A 98 7.82 11.95 -9.35
N TYR A 99 7.06 12.90 -9.89
CA TYR A 99 5.99 12.62 -10.85
C TYR A 99 6.54 12.79 -12.26
N VAL A 100 6.96 11.69 -12.85
CA VAL A 100 7.66 11.72 -14.15
C VAL A 100 6.73 11.57 -15.34
N LYS A 101 5.47 11.18 -15.11
CA LYS A 101 4.51 10.89 -16.18
C LYS A 101 3.09 10.97 -15.63
N LYS A 102 2.12 11.36 -16.48
CA LYS A 102 0.70 11.27 -16.13
C LYS A 102 0.32 9.82 -15.85
N ALA A 103 -0.39 9.61 -14.75
CA ALA A 103 -0.82 8.27 -14.33
C ALA A 103 -2.25 8.01 -14.79
N ARG A 104 -2.43 6.98 -15.59
CA ARG A 104 -3.73 6.53 -16.11
C ARG A 104 -3.78 5.02 -16.16
N GLY A 105 -5.00 4.47 -16.14
CA GLY A 105 -5.23 3.04 -16.20
C GLY A 105 -4.90 2.34 -14.88
N LEU A 106 -4.69 1.04 -14.92
CA LEU A 106 -4.30 0.28 -13.73
C LEU A 106 -2.87 0.61 -13.34
N LEU A 107 -2.71 1.14 -12.15
CA LEU A 107 -1.40 1.51 -11.62
C LEU A 107 -0.91 0.45 -10.66
N THR A 108 0.39 0.17 -10.71
CA THR A 108 1.04 -0.79 -9.82
C THR A 108 2.16 -0.10 -9.06
N CYS A 109 2.17 -0.27 -7.75
CA CYS A 109 3.27 0.17 -6.90
C CYS A 109 3.93 -1.07 -6.31
N GLU A 110 5.25 -1.14 -6.42
CA GLU A 110 6.03 -2.22 -5.84
C GLU A 110 7.15 -1.64 -5.00
N VAL A 111 7.33 -2.20 -3.81
CA VAL A 111 8.39 -1.82 -2.87
C VAL A 111 9.22 -3.05 -2.55
N ASN A 112 10.52 -2.91 -2.71
CA ASN A 112 11.52 -3.88 -2.28
C ASN A 112 12.49 -3.14 -1.38
N LEU A 113 12.45 -3.43 -0.08
CA LEU A 113 13.32 -2.75 0.88
C LEU A 113 14.68 -3.41 0.91
N PRO A 114 15.75 -2.61 1.03
CA PRO A 114 17.06 -3.16 1.33
C PRO A 114 17.07 -3.71 2.77
N TYR A 115 18.17 -4.36 3.15
CA TYR A 115 18.34 -4.77 4.54
C TYR A 115 18.13 -3.59 5.48
N VAL A 116 17.31 -3.80 6.51
CA VAL A 116 17.02 -2.78 7.54
C VAL A 116 17.60 -3.28 8.85
N ASP A 117 18.52 -2.49 9.41
CA ASP A 117 19.06 -2.75 10.72
C ASP A 117 18.18 -2.04 11.75
N TRP A 118 17.47 -2.80 12.56
CA TRP A 118 16.61 -2.24 13.60
C TRP A 118 17.41 -1.98 14.85
N PRO A 119 17.30 -0.79 15.44
CA PRO A 119 17.98 -0.50 16.69
C PRO A 119 17.50 -1.34 17.86
#